data_fb91798440131f3aa8953a8a8922e2a6
#
_entry.id   fb91798440131f3aa8953a8a8922e2a6
#
_cell.length_a   1.000
_cell.length_b   1.000
_cell.length_c   1.000
_cell.angle_alpha   90.00
_cell.angle_beta   90.00
_cell.angle_gamma   90.00
#
_symmetry.space_group_name_H-M   'P 1'
#
loop_
_entity.id
_entity.type
_entity.pdbx_description
1 polymer ?
#
loop_
_entity_poly.entity_id
_entity_poly.type
_entity_poly.pdbx_seq_one_letter_code
_entity_poly.pdbx_strand_id
1 'polypeptide(L)'
;MVTSIEQKIIQELTDKGERITYTATSNLFYEGQVPVVAYLILSGNVHLMKSKKIKSTIGPGSLIGVKELMKNEAVEFSAMIMPETEVCFLSRSDIFEIIDENSELSEHISQLLTA
;
A
#
# COMPACT_ATOMS: atom_id res chain seq x y z
N MET A 1 -9.12 0.83 -1.58
CA MET A 1 -7.80 0.29 -1.98
C MET A 1 -6.67 1.27 -1.74
N VAL A 2 -6.87 2.53 -2.01
CA VAL A 2 -5.83 3.56 -1.83
C VAL A 2 -6.24 4.54 -0.74
N THR A 3 -5.29 4.87 0.14
CA THR A 3 -5.48 5.85 1.21
C THR A 3 -4.28 6.78 1.22
N SER A 4 -4.52 8.09 1.30
CA SER A 4 -3.47 9.08 1.48
C SER A 4 -3.05 9.12 2.94
N ILE A 5 -1.74 9.12 3.19
CA ILE A 5 -1.17 9.10 4.53
C ILE A 5 -0.53 10.45 4.84
N GLU A 6 -0.83 10.97 6.03
CA GLU A 6 -0.22 12.21 6.50
C GLU A 6 1.29 12.05 6.65
N GLN A 7 2.02 13.12 6.35
CA GLN A 7 3.48 13.12 6.36
C GLN A 7 4.07 12.63 7.67
N LYS A 8 3.47 13.02 8.80
CA LYS A 8 3.95 12.61 10.13
C LYS A 8 3.83 11.11 10.40
N ILE A 9 2.93 10.41 9.69
CA ILE A 9 2.68 8.98 9.88
C ILE A 9 3.54 8.14 8.94
N ILE A 10 3.98 8.71 7.82
CA ILE A 10 4.78 8.00 6.81
C ILE A 10 6.05 7.40 7.42
N GLN A 11 6.74 8.15 8.28
CA GLN A 11 7.97 7.68 8.90
C GLN A 11 7.71 6.47 9.82
N GLU A 12 6.63 6.48 10.59
CA GLU A 12 6.26 5.36 11.45
C GLU A 12 5.97 4.09 10.64
N LEU A 13 5.24 4.24 9.54
CA LEU A 13 4.96 3.12 8.63
C LEU A 13 6.26 2.60 8.01
N THR A 14 7.13 3.49 7.57
CA THR A 14 8.40 3.13 6.94
C THR A 14 9.30 2.35 7.89
N ASP A 15 9.28 2.70 9.18
CA ASP A 15 10.06 2.01 10.20
C ASP A 15 9.53 0.60 10.49
N LYS A 16 8.27 0.32 10.23
CA LYS A 16 7.66 -1.00 10.43
C LYS A 16 7.88 -1.95 9.26
N GLY A 17 7.92 -1.43 8.05
CA GLY A 17 8.03 -2.24 6.84
C GLY A 17 9.43 -2.31 6.27
N GLU A 18 9.52 -2.83 5.05
CA GLU A 18 10.77 -2.92 4.32
C GLU A 18 10.70 -2.08 3.05
N ARG A 19 11.81 -1.41 2.73
CA ARG A 19 11.92 -0.58 1.54
C ARG A 19 12.45 -1.38 0.37
N ILE A 20 11.91 -1.09 -0.81
CA ILE A 20 12.43 -1.61 -2.07
C ILE A 20 12.30 -0.56 -3.15
N THR A 21 13.34 -0.43 -4.00
CA THR A 21 13.33 0.46 -5.15
C THR A 21 13.24 -0.37 -6.41
N TYR A 22 12.27 -0.04 -7.26
CA TYR A 22 12.10 -0.66 -8.56
C TYR A 22 12.78 0.18 -9.62
N THR A 23 13.65 -0.41 -10.39
CA THR A 23 14.36 0.26 -11.50
C THR A 23 13.68 0.02 -12.85
N ALA A 24 12.73 -0.91 -12.88
CA ALA A 24 11.96 -1.25 -14.08
C ALA A 24 10.50 -1.40 -13.72
N THR A 25 9.62 -1.29 -14.72
CA THR A 25 8.18 -1.51 -14.58
C THR A 25 7.89 -2.91 -14.09
N SER A 26 7.02 -3.04 -13.10
CA SER A 26 6.60 -4.31 -12.52
C SER A 26 5.18 -4.19 -11.98
N ASN A 27 4.52 -5.30 -11.72
CA ASN A 27 3.22 -5.31 -11.07
C ASN A 27 3.36 -5.64 -9.59
N LEU A 28 2.80 -4.76 -8.73
CA LEU A 28 2.69 -5.02 -7.29
C LEU A 28 1.54 -5.98 -7.02
N PHE A 29 0.41 -5.75 -7.70
CA PHE A 29 -0.78 -6.61 -7.67
C PHE A 29 -1.32 -6.80 -9.08
N TYR A 30 -2.02 -7.90 -9.28
CA TYR A 30 -2.87 -8.10 -10.45
C TYR A 30 -4.34 -8.01 -10.02
N GLU A 31 -5.16 -7.42 -10.85
CA GLU A 31 -6.62 -7.33 -10.68
C GLU A 31 -7.19 -8.70 -10.32
N GLY A 32 -7.96 -8.78 -9.23
CA GLY A 32 -8.54 -10.02 -8.75
C GLY A 32 -7.66 -10.84 -7.80
N GLN A 33 -6.41 -10.44 -7.61
CA GLN A 33 -5.50 -11.11 -6.68
C GLN A 33 -5.81 -10.72 -5.24
N VAL A 34 -5.67 -11.65 -4.30
CA VAL A 34 -5.67 -11.36 -2.86
C VAL A 34 -4.23 -11.00 -2.49
N PRO A 35 -3.95 -9.79 -2.00
CA PRO A 35 -2.59 -9.37 -1.74
C PRO A 35 -1.96 -10.10 -0.56
N VAL A 36 -0.64 -10.26 -0.59
CA VAL A 36 0.15 -10.86 0.51
C VAL A 36 0.89 -9.81 1.33
N VAL A 37 1.00 -8.59 0.81
CA VAL A 37 1.55 -7.42 1.52
C VAL A 37 0.80 -6.17 1.06
N ALA A 38 0.89 -5.11 1.87
CA ALA A 38 0.43 -3.77 1.49
C ALA A 38 1.64 -2.92 1.13
N TYR A 39 1.44 -1.84 0.38
CA TYR A 39 2.52 -0.97 -0.08
C TYR A 39 2.25 0.49 0.25
N LEU A 40 3.29 1.17 0.76
CA LEU A 40 3.32 2.63 0.91
C LEU A 40 4.28 3.18 -0.14
N ILE A 41 3.81 4.11 -0.97
CA ILE A 41 4.66 4.72 -2.00
C ILE A 41 5.47 5.83 -1.34
N LEU A 42 6.80 5.74 -1.43
CA LEU A 42 7.72 6.72 -0.84
C LEU A 42 8.18 7.76 -1.87
N SER A 43 8.43 7.33 -3.10
CA SER A 43 8.78 8.22 -4.22
C SER A 43 8.40 7.55 -5.52
N GLY A 44 8.23 8.35 -6.58
CA GLY A 44 7.85 7.83 -7.89
C GLY A 44 6.35 7.70 -8.07
N ASN A 45 5.92 6.76 -8.91
CA ASN A 45 4.52 6.63 -9.33
C ASN A 45 4.08 5.19 -9.50
N VAL A 46 2.79 4.95 -9.26
CA VAL A 46 2.13 3.66 -9.52
C VAL A 46 0.87 3.94 -10.32
N HIS A 47 0.66 3.19 -11.40
CA HIS A 47 -0.57 3.24 -12.18
C HIS A 47 -1.54 2.19 -11.69
N LEU A 48 -2.77 2.61 -11.39
CA LEU A 48 -3.88 1.69 -11.11
C LEU A 48 -4.57 1.39 -12.43
N MET A 49 -4.67 0.10 -12.75
CA MET A 49 -5.20 -0.35 -14.05
C MET A 49 -6.37 -1.30 -13.87
N LYS A 50 -7.33 -1.20 -14.76
CA LYS A 50 -8.46 -2.14 -14.82
C LYS A 50 -8.75 -2.44 -16.29
N SER A 51 -8.87 -3.73 -16.62
CA SER A 51 -9.12 -4.17 -18.00
C SER A 51 -8.08 -3.59 -18.97
N LYS A 52 -6.81 -3.58 -18.55
CA LYS A 52 -5.64 -3.10 -19.33
C LYS A 52 -5.64 -1.59 -19.60
N LYS A 53 -6.48 -0.82 -18.90
CA LYS A 53 -6.53 0.64 -19.03
C LYS A 53 -6.09 1.29 -17.73
N ILE A 54 -5.31 2.36 -17.84
CA ILE A 54 -4.91 3.16 -16.68
C ILE A 54 -6.13 3.96 -16.20
N LYS A 55 -6.52 3.74 -14.94
CA LYS A 55 -7.65 4.46 -14.33
C LYS A 55 -7.18 5.66 -13.51
N SER A 56 -6.02 5.54 -12.87
CA SER A 56 -5.44 6.65 -12.12
C SER A 56 -3.93 6.41 -11.92
N THR A 57 -3.23 7.47 -11.57
CA THR A 57 -1.82 7.42 -11.20
C THR A 57 -1.71 7.94 -9.78
N ILE A 58 -1.06 7.18 -8.91
CA ILE A 58 -0.87 7.56 -7.52
C ILE A 58 0.61 7.76 -7.22
N GLY A 59 0.90 8.62 -6.26
CA GLY A 59 2.25 9.05 -5.92
C GLY A 59 2.60 8.90 -4.45
N PRO A 60 3.68 9.58 -4.01
CA PRO A 60 4.18 9.47 -2.64
C PRO A 60 3.12 9.77 -1.59
N GLY A 61 3.15 9.02 -0.50
CA GLY A 61 2.18 9.15 0.60
C GLY A 61 0.93 8.31 0.42
N SER A 62 0.81 7.56 -0.69
CA SER A 62 -0.33 6.67 -0.92
C SER A 62 -0.04 5.28 -0.34
N LEU A 63 -1.00 4.76 0.42
CA LEU A 63 -0.96 3.41 0.99
C LEU A 63 -2.00 2.57 0.26
N ILE A 64 -1.60 1.42 -0.28
CA ILE A 64 -2.47 0.57 -1.08
C ILE A 64 -2.54 -0.85 -0.54
N GLY A 65 -3.75 -1.44 -0.57
CA GLY A 65 -3.97 -2.85 -0.33
C GLY A 65 -4.11 -3.29 1.12
N VAL A 66 -4.16 -2.38 2.09
CA VAL A 66 -4.26 -2.74 3.52
C VAL A 66 -5.56 -3.47 3.83
N LYS A 67 -6.70 -2.92 3.41
CA LYS A 67 -8.01 -3.54 3.67
C LYS A 67 -8.08 -4.91 3.04
N GLU A 68 -7.69 -5.03 1.79
CA GLU A 68 -7.73 -6.27 1.04
C GLU A 68 -6.80 -7.33 1.66
N LEU A 69 -5.59 -6.91 2.09
CA LEU A 69 -4.66 -7.79 2.77
C LEU A 69 -5.24 -8.35 4.06
N MET A 70 -5.77 -7.47 4.91
CA MET A 70 -6.24 -7.87 6.25
C MET A 70 -7.56 -8.64 6.22
N LYS A 71 -8.41 -8.40 5.23
CA LYS A 71 -9.71 -9.07 5.09
C LYS A 71 -9.71 -10.23 4.08
N ASN A 72 -8.57 -10.54 3.50
CA ASN A 72 -8.44 -11.58 2.46
C ASN A 72 -9.38 -11.34 1.28
N GLU A 73 -9.46 -10.08 0.83
CA GLU A 73 -10.29 -9.69 -0.31
C GLU A 73 -9.42 -9.48 -1.55
N ALA A 74 -10.01 -9.72 -2.72
CA ALA A 74 -9.34 -9.47 -3.99
C ALA A 74 -9.22 -7.95 -4.25
N VAL A 75 -8.11 -7.52 -4.84
CA VAL A 75 -7.95 -6.13 -5.24
C VAL A 75 -8.76 -5.84 -6.50
N GLU A 76 -9.33 -4.63 -6.57
CA GLU A 76 -10.15 -4.20 -7.69
C GLU A 76 -9.31 -3.80 -8.92
N PHE A 77 -8.08 -3.32 -8.67
CA PHE A 77 -7.20 -2.83 -9.73
C PHE A 77 -5.87 -3.58 -9.72
N SER A 78 -5.25 -3.68 -10.90
CA SER A 78 -3.82 -3.99 -10.98
C SER A 78 -3.05 -2.74 -10.59
N ALA A 79 -1.92 -2.90 -9.90
CA ALA A 79 -1.05 -1.79 -9.53
C ALA A 79 0.29 -2.01 -10.21
N MET A 80 0.60 -1.18 -11.21
CA MET A 80 1.84 -1.27 -11.99
C MET A 80 2.78 -0.17 -11.56
N ILE A 81 3.92 -0.56 -11.00
CA ILE A 81 4.93 0.38 -10.53
C ILE A 81 5.78 0.87 -11.69
N MET A 82 6.07 2.17 -11.70
CA MET A 82 6.92 2.78 -12.72
C MET A 82 8.39 2.69 -12.32
N PRO A 83 9.33 2.81 -13.28
CA PRO A 83 10.76 2.83 -12.97
C PRO A 83 11.12 3.96 -12.00
N GLU A 84 12.17 3.76 -11.22
CA GLU A 84 12.69 4.70 -10.22
C GLU A 84 11.66 5.04 -9.13
N THR A 85 10.85 4.06 -8.74
CA THR A 85 9.87 4.19 -7.67
C THR A 85 10.31 3.40 -6.45
N GLU A 86 10.30 4.07 -5.29
CA GLU A 86 10.59 3.45 -4.01
C GLU A 86 9.28 3.24 -3.25
N VAL A 87 9.10 2.04 -2.72
CA VAL A 87 7.96 1.69 -1.88
C VAL A 87 8.45 1.05 -0.57
N CYS A 88 7.59 1.11 0.45
CA CYS A 88 7.76 0.35 1.67
C CYS A 88 6.66 -0.69 1.69
N PHE A 89 6.99 -1.96 1.82
CA PHE A 89 5.96 -3.00 1.93
C PHE A 89 5.77 -3.44 3.38
N LEU A 90 4.51 -3.73 3.71
CA LEU A 90 4.06 -4.07 5.05
C LEU A 90 3.37 -5.43 5.01
N SER A 91 3.85 -6.35 5.83
CA SER A 91 3.23 -7.66 5.98
C SER A 91 2.00 -7.58 6.88
N ARG A 92 1.22 -8.65 6.90
CA ARG A 92 0.09 -8.76 7.84
C ARG A 92 0.56 -8.63 9.29
N SER A 93 1.70 -9.23 9.64
CA SER A 93 2.29 -9.13 10.98
C SER A 93 2.66 -7.70 11.33
N ASP A 94 3.21 -6.94 10.37
CA ASP A 94 3.53 -5.53 10.58
C ASP A 94 2.28 -4.72 10.90
N ILE A 95 1.18 -4.97 10.20
CA ILE A 95 -0.10 -4.29 10.43
C ILE A 95 -0.64 -4.64 11.82
N PHE A 96 -0.59 -5.91 12.22
CA PHE A 96 -1.03 -6.32 13.56
C PHE A 96 -0.21 -5.65 14.66
N GLU A 97 1.11 -5.53 14.50
CA GLU A 97 1.96 -4.81 15.46
C GLU A 97 1.54 -3.36 15.59
N ILE A 98 1.24 -2.68 14.49
CA ILE A 98 0.77 -1.31 14.48
C ILE A 98 -0.53 -1.18 15.26
N ILE A 99 -1.48 -2.07 15.05
CA ILE A 99 -2.77 -2.07 15.74
C ILE A 99 -2.58 -2.26 17.24
N ASP A 100 -1.70 -3.15 17.65
CA ASP A 100 -1.44 -3.47 19.05
C ASP A 100 -0.74 -2.34 19.81
N GLU A 101 -0.03 -1.45 19.13
CA GLU A 101 0.66 -0.33 19.77
C GLU A 101 -0.27 0.75 20.34
N ASN A 102 -1.54 0.72 19.97
CA ASN A 102 -2.55 1.67 20.44
C ASN A 102 -2.11 3.14 20.27
N SER A 103 -1.58 3.45 19.11
CA SER A 103 -1.08 4.78 18.73
C SER A 103 -2.05 5.49 17.79
N GLU A 104 -1.73 6.72 17.40
CA GLU A 104 -2.47 7.44 16.36
C GLU A 104 -2.50 6.65 15.05
N LEU A 105 -1.38 6.01 14.71
CA LEU A 105 -1.28 5.15 13.55
C LEU A 105 -2.21 3.95 13.67
N SER A 106 -2.32 3.34 14.86
CA SER A 106 -3.23 2.24 15.15
C SER A 106 -4.69 2.63 14.86
N GLU A 107 -5.12 3.81 15.31
CA GLU A 107 -6.48 4.31 15.01
C GLU A 107 -6.70 4.46 13.51
N HIS A 108 -5.73 5.04 12.82
CA HIS A 108 -5.81 5.27 11.38
C HIS A 108 -5.99 3.95 10.61
N ILE A 109 -5.17 2.95 10.91
CA ILE A 109 -5.25 1.63 10.29
C ILE A 109 -6.57 0.94 10.63
N SER A 110 -7.01 1.01 11.89
CA SER A 110 -8.28 0.41 12.31
C SER A 110 -9.47 1.01 11.56
N GLN A 111 -9.46 2.31 11.30
CA GLN A 111 -10.51 2.97 10.51
C GLN A 111 -10.55 2.44 9.07
N LEU A 112 -9.40 2.18 8.47
CA LEU A 112 -9.34 1.59 7.13
C LEU A 112 -10.01 0.22 7.08
N LEU A 113 -9.90 -0.57 8.16
CA LEU A 113 -10.45 -1.92 8.21
C LEU A 113 -11.95 -1.93 8.44
N THR A 114 -12.51 -0.87 9.03
CA THR A 114 -13.96 -0.77 9.30
C THR A 114 -14.74 -0.01 8.24
N ALA A 115 -14.05 0.59 7.29
CA ALA A 115 -14.66 1.39 6.22
C ALA A 115 -15.37 0.52 5.16
#